data_493cdfc550cff24af1991b70b46ac8a7
#
_entry.id   493cdfc550cff24af1991b70b46ac8a7
#
_cell.length_a   1.000
_cell.length_b   1.000
_cell.length_c   1.000
_cell.angle_alpha   90.00
_cell.angle_beta   90.00
_cell.angle_gamma   90.00
#
_symmetry.space_group_name_H-M   'P 1'
#
loop_
_entity.id
_entity.type
_entity.pdbx_description
1 polymer ?
#
loop_
_entity_poly.entity_id
_entity_poly.type
_entity_poly.pdbx_seq_one_letter_code
_entity_poly.pdbx_strand_id
1 'polypeptide(L)'
;MILLDPPIFSPLKRSAIRWFRRLGILEWFSPSRRVRRRRNTFASRDQALEYFAAKPLFQDFPKSSLELYIEEGFSPAQNEFQLRIPREREAEIYDSIPDRLPETIYAGRGVLIYSQKMEVLKHLDLQWWKKSFPGFKQIGFPGGHLFPLEAPEQLGNLIQSLLIDLTEEHAEKSEKPMFEVA
;
A
#
# COMPACT_ATOMS: atom_id res chain seq x y z
N MET A 1 1.46 -13.06 -8.14
CA MET A 1 1.83 -11.78 -7.51
C MET A 1 0.69 -11.31 -6.61
N ILE A 2 0.99 -10.84 -5.39
CA ILE A 2 0.00 -10.24 -4.47
C ILE A 2 0.33 -8.77 -4.30
N LEU A 3 -0.65 -7.90 -4.46
CA LEU A 3 -0.54 -6.45 -4.30
C LEU A 3 -1.47 -5.97 -3.18
N LEU A 4 -0.95 -5.16 -2.27
CA LEU A 4 -1.68 -4.61 -1.13
C LEU A 4 -1.94 -3.11 -1.37
N ASP A 5 -3.17 -2.77 -1.70
CA ASP A 5 -3.70 -1.41 -1.93
C ASP A 5 -2.74 -0.45 -2.67
N PRO A 6 -2.17 -0.87 -3.83
CA PRO A 6 -1.12 -0.11 -4.51
C PRO A 6 -1.70 1.18 -5.11
N PRO A 7 -0.94 2.30 -5.14
CA PRO A 7 -1.37 3.56 -5.73
C PRO A 7 -1.31 3.53 -7.27
N ILE A 8 -1.88 2.50 -7.89
CA ILE A 8 -1.98 2.32 -9.33
C ILE A 8 -3.40 2.68 -9.77
N PHE A 9 -3.56 3.87 -10.28
CA PHE A 9 -4.85 4.49 -10.52
C PHE A 9 -5.35 4.35 -11.96
N SER A 10 -6.66 4.51 -12.11
CA SER A 10 -7.32 4.60 -13.41
C SER A 10 -6.78 5.77 -14.27
N PRO A 11 -6.93 5.72 -15.61
CA PRO A 11 -6.42 6.75 -16.51
C PRO A 11 -6.91 8.16 -16.16
N LEU A 12 -8.17 8.28 -15.73
CA LEU A 12 -8.75 9.57 -15.33
C LEU A 12 -8.01 10.19 -14.16
N LYS A 13 -7.80 9.41 -13.10
CA LYS A 13 -7.09 9.87 -11.90
C LYS A 13 -5.62 10.17 -12.19
N ARG A 14 -4.95 9.35 -13.01
CA ARG A 14 -3.57 9.60 -13.46
C ARG A 14 -3.46 10.88 -14.30
N SER A 15 -4.43 11.17 -15.15
CA SER A 15 -4.48 12.41 -15.91
C SER A 15 -4.64 13.63 -14.99
N ALA A 16 -5.51 13.54 -13.97
CA ALA A 16 -5.64 14.61 -12.96
C ALA A 16 -4.33 14.83 -12.20
N ILE A 17 -3.66 13.76 -11.74
CA ILE A 17 -2.34 13.83 -11.07
C ILE A 17 -1.32 14.54 -11.98
N ARG A 18 -1.27 14.19 -13.27
CA ARG A 18 -0.37 14.81 -14.25
C ARG A 18 -0.63 16.31 -14.41
N TRP A 19 -1.90 16.71 -14.50
CA TRP A 19 -2.29 18.10 -14.60
C TRP A 19 -1.91 18.87 -13.33
N PHE A 20 -2.22 18.35 -12.15
CA PHE A 20 -1.86 18.98 -10.86
C PHE A 20 -0.35 19.12 -10.70
N ARG A 21 0.42 18.12 -11.15
CA ARG A 21 1.88 18.18 -11.15
C ARG A 21 2.40 19.28 -12.09
N ARG A 22 1.85 19.40 -13.30
CA ARG A 22 2.23 20.47 -14.25
C ARG A 22 1.91 21.86 -13.75
N LEU A 23 0.81 22.01 -13.02
CA LEU A 23 0.38 23.28 -12.44
C LEU A 23 1.11 23.59 -11.11
N GLY A 24 1.95 22.69 -10.58
CA GLY A 24 2.65 22.87 -9.30
C GLY A 24 1.73 22.81 -8.08
N ILE A 25 0.51 22.28 -8.23
CA ILE A 25 -0.49 22.22 -7.14
C ILE A 25 -0.72 20.82 -6.59
N LEU A 26 0.06 19.82 -7.03
CA LEU A 26 -0.12 18.42 -6.60
C LEU A 26 -0.05 18.28 -5.09
N GLU A 27 0.85 18.98 -4.42
CA GLU A 27 1.02 18.93 -2.97
C GLU A 27 -0.23 19.32 -2.17
N TRP A 28 -1.16 20.11 -2.77
CA TRP A 28 -2.42 20.50 -2.12
C TRP A 28 -3.41 19.34 -2.03
N PHE A 29 -3.27 18.36 -2.93
CA PHE A 29 -4.13 17.18 -3.06
C PHE A 29 -3.42 15.90 -2.60
N SER A 30 -2.10 15.96 -2.38
CA SER A 30 -1.26 14.85 -1.93
C SER A 30 -1.09 14.88 -0.40
N PRO A 31 -0.87 13.72 0.25
CA PRO A 31 -0.45 13.67 1.64
C PRO A 31 0.88 14.37 1.93
N SER A 32 1.71 14.63 0.90
CA SER A 32 3.07 15.17 1.01
C SER A 32 3.16 16.44 1.87
N ARG A 33 2.22 17.38 1.69
CA ARG A 33 2.17 18.61 2.52
C ARG A 33 2.00 18.33 4.01
N ARG A 34 1.17 17.34 4.38
CA ARG A 34 0.94 16.93 5.77
C ARG A 34 2.17 16.22 6.32
N VAL A 35 2.80 15.36 5.52
CA VAL A 35 4.02 14.65 5.87
C VAL A 35 5.17 15.61 6.14
N ARG A 36 5.40 16.62 5.30
CA ARG A 36 6.45 17.65 5.50
C ARG A 36 6.31 18.42 6.83
N ARG A 37 5.08 18.49 7.39
CA ARG A 37 4.79 19.18 8.66
C ARG A 37 4.74 18.25 9.87
N ARG A 38 4.91 16.94 9.64
CA ARG A 38 4.86 15.95 10.72
C ARG A 38 6.08 16.13 11.65
N ARG A 39 5.83 15.99 12.95
CA ARG A 39 6.91 15.89 13.93
C ARG A 39 7.77 14.68 13.61
N ASN A 40 9.10 14.86 13.57
CA ASN A 40 10.07 13.84 13.15
C ASN A 40 11.11 13.52 14.23
N THR A 41 11.12 14.29 15.36
CA THR A 41 12.03 14.08 16.49
C THR A 41 11.27 14.07 17.82
N PHE A 42 11.74 13.26 18.74
CA PHE A 42 11.17 13.03 20.06
C PHE A 42 12.31 12.89 21.08
N ALA A 43 12.05 13.19 22.35
CA ALA A 43 13.04 13.02 23.40
C ALA A 43 13.32 11.54 23.71
N SER A 44 12.34 10.67 23.48
CA SER A 44 12.47 9.22 23.73
C SER A 44 11.53 8.40 22.84
N ARG A 45 11.74 7.07 22.82
CA ARG A 45 10.84 6.10 22.21
C ARG A 45 9.43 6.20 22.80
N ASP A 46 9.31 6.32 24.10
CA ASP A 46 8.01 6.36 24.78
C ASP A 46 7.22 7.61 24.40
N GLN A 47 7.89 8.76 24.30
CA GLN A 47 7.25 10.00 23.83
C GLN A 47 6.74 9.86 22.37
N ALA A 48 7.50 9.16 21.51
CA ALA A 48 7.04 8.88 20.15
C ALA A 48 5.81 7.96 20.18
N LEU A 49 5.84 6.90 20.98
CA LEU A 49 4.74 5.94 21.12
C LEU A 49 3.44 6.65 21.58
N GLU A 50 3.50 7.45 22.63
CA GLU A 50 2.36 8.24 23.14
C GLU A 50 1.83 9.19 22.07
N TYR A 51 2.73 9.88 21.37
CA TYR A 51 2.34 10.83 20.33
C TYR A 51 1.60 10.15 19.18
N PHE A 52 2.07 9.00 18.71
CA PHE A 52 1.43 8.29 17.59
C PHE A 52 0.17 7.56 18.05
N ALA A 53 0.12 7.00 19.24
CA ALA A 53 -1.09 6.39 19.81
C ALA A 53 -2.28 7.38 19.87
N ALA A 54 -2.01 8.65 20.10
CA ALA A 54 -3.04 9.69 20.13
C ALA A 54 -3.52 10.15 18.74
N LYS A 55 -2.94 9.66 17.64
CA LYS A 55 -3.33 10.09 16.29
C LYS A 55 -4.42 9.19 15.70
N PRO A 56 -5.45 9.76 15.05
CA PRO A 56 -6.54 8.98 14.44
C PRO A 56 -6.07 7.87 13.49
N LEU A 57 -4.97 8.11 12.75
CA LEU A 57 -4.41 7.15 11.80
C LEU A 57 -3.96 5.84 12.46
N PHE A 58 -3.62 5.85 13.74
CA PHE A 58 -3.07 4.71 14.47
C PHE A 58 -4.06 4.11 15.50
N GLN A 59 -5.30 4.62 15.56
CA GLN A 59 -6.29 4.16 16.54
C GLN A 59 -6.71 2.70 16.35
N ASP A 60 -6.68 2.23 15.10
CA ASP A 60 -7.04 0.86 14.75
C ASP A 60 -5.83 -0.11 14.82
N PHE A 61 -4.63 0.40 15.17
CA PHE A 61 -3.45 -0.47 15.30
C PHE A 61 -3.46 -1.26 16.61
N PRO A 62 -3.25 -2.58 16.57
CA PRO A 62 -2.84 -3.32 17.75
C PRO A 62 -1.59 -2.69 18.38
N LYS A 63 -1.47 -2.80 19.70
CA LYS A 63 -0.31 -2.25 20.42
C LYS A 63 1.02 -2.74 19.84
N SER A 64 1.10 -4.02 19.51
CA SER A 64 2.29 -4.63 18.88
C SER A 64 2.65 -4.00 17.53
N SER A 65 1.66 -3.70 16.69
CA SER A 65 1.89 -3.04 15.41
C SER A 65 2.39 -1.60 15.57
N LEU A 66 1.85 -0.88 16.55
CA LEU A 66 2.33 0.48 16.85
C LEU A 66 3.75 0.47 17.42
N GLU A 67 4.05 -0.48 18.32
CA GLU A 67 5.41 -0.67 18.86
C GLU A 67 6.40 -0.99 17.75
N LEU A 68 6.06 -1.89 16.84
CA LEU A 68 6.86 -2.24 15.67
C LEU A 68 7.04 -1.04 14.72
N TYR A 69 5.98 -0.26 14.48
CA TYR A 69 6.06 0.97 13.67
C TYR A 69 7.06 1.96 14.26
N ILE A 70 7.09 2.11 15.59
CA ILE A 70 8.05 3.00 16.27
C ILE A 70 9.46 2.41 16.25
N GLU A 71 9.61 1.12 16.49
CA GLU A 71 10.92 0.45 16.50
C GLU A 71 11.59 0.48 15.13
N GLU A 72 10.85 0.17 14.08
CA GLU A 72 11.38 0.13 12.73
C GLU A 72 11.39 1.49 12.02
N GLY A 73 10.49 2.40 12.39
CA GLY A 73 10.38 3.72 11.78
C GLY A 73 11.31 4.77 12.35
N PHE A 74 11.89 4.53 13.51
CA PHE A 74 12.70 5.52 14.24
C PHE A 74 14.06 4.93 14.67
N SER A 75 15.00 5.81 14.99
CA SER A 75 16.31 5.43 15.53
C SER A 75 16.82 6.49 16.51
N PRO A 76 17.66 6.09 17.48
CA PRO A 76 18.40 7.04 18.30
C PRO A 76 19.33 7.88 17.42
N ALA A 77 19.39 9.19 17.66
CA ALA A 77 20.30 10.09 17.00
C ALA A 77 20.75 11.19 18.00
N GLN A 78 22.01 11.20 18.35
CA GLN A 78 22.59 12.05 19.39
C GLN A 78 21.78 11.94 20.70
N ASN A 79 21.02 12.97 21.06
CA ASN A 79 20.18 12.99 22.26
C ASN A 79 18.68 12.93 21.94
N GLU A 80 18.31 12.54 20.73
CA GLU A 80 16.93 12.50 20.25
C GLU A 80 16.59 11.13 19.66
N PHE A 81 15.31 10.89 19.51
CA PHE A 81 14.74 9.74 18.81
C PHE A 81 14.04 10.27 17.55
N GLN A 82 14.55 9.92 16.36
CA GLN A 82 14.11 10.53 15.11
C GLN A 82 13.71 9.51 14.04
N LEU A 83 12.89 9.94 13.09
CA LEU A 83 12.52 9.15 11.92
C LEU A 83 13.77 8.69 11.16
N ARG A 84 13.84 7.39 10.83
CA ARG A 84 14.88 6.80 9.98
C ARG A 84 14.81 7.34 8.55
N ILE A 85 13.59 7.47 8.02
CA ILE A 85 13.36 8.10 6.72
C ILE A 85 12.98 9.56 6.95
N PRO A 86 13.77 10.53 6.49
CA PRO A 86 13.44 11.93 6.59
C PRO A 86 12.04 12.21 5.98
N ARG A 87 11.24 13.03 6.66
CA ARG A 87 9.89 13.38 6.20
C ARG A 87 9.86 13.99 4.81
N GLU A 88 10.93 14.65 4.41
CA GLU A 88 11.13 15.21 3.07
C GLU A 88 11.16 14.11 2.02
N ARG A 89 11.89 13.01 2.29
CA ARG A 89 11.93 11.81 1.42
C ARG A 89 10.59 11.11 1.35
N GLU A 90 9.91 10.97 2.48
CA GLU A 90 8.55 10.39 2.47
C GLU A 90 7.59 11.26 1.65
N ALA A 91 7.68 12.58 1.76
CA ALA A 91 6.88 13.49 0.95
C ALA A 91 7.19 13.38 -0.55
N GLU A 92 8.47 13.23 -0.93
CA GLU A 92 8.89 12.98 -2.32
C GLU A 92 8.27 11.68 -2.88
N ILE A 93 8.16 10.61 -2.07
CA ILE A 93 7.50 9.36 -2.48
C ILE A 93 6.03 9.64 -2.83
N TYR A 94 5.30 10.39 -2.02
CA TYR A 94 3.92 10.77 -2.32
C TYR A 94 3.81 11.64 -3.59
N ASP A 95 4.77 12.54 -3.83
CA ASP A 95 4.79 13.38 -5.00
C ASP A 95 5.23 12.62 -6.27
N SER A 96 5.90 11.46 -6.12
CA SER A 96 6.36 10.60 -7.21
C SER A 96 5.36 9.54 -7.67
N ILE A 97 4.13 9.55 -7.14
CA ILE A 97 3.08 8.59 -7.56
C ILE A 97 3.00 8.53 -9.10
N PRO A 98 3.03 7.31 -9.69
CA PRO A 98 3.05 7.15 -11.14
C PRO A 98 1.80 7.74 -11.80
N ASP A 99 1.99 8.67 -12.73
CA ASP A 99 0.95 9.21 -13.59
C ASP A 99 0.95 8.57 -14.99
N ARG A 100 1.95 7.71 -15.26
CA ARG A 100 2.07 6.87 -16.45
C ARG A 100 2.33 5.44 -16.01
N LEU A 101 1.80 4.50 -16.75
CA LEU A 101 2.16 3.09 -16.62
C LEU A 101 3.00 2.69 -17.82
N PRO A 102 3.89 1.70 -17.70
CA PRO A 102 4.58 1.13 -18.84
C PRO A 102 3.57 0.59 -19.86
N GLU A 103 3.96 0.58 -21.14
CA GLU A 103 3.11 0.07 -22.22
C GLU A 103 2.83 -1.44 -22.09
N THR A 104 3.81 -2.18 -21.59
CA THR A 104 3.66 -3.59 -21.24
C THR A 104 2.97 -3.72 -19.87
N ILE A 105 1.69 -4.01 -19.91
CA ILE A 105 0.94 -4.32 -18.70
C ILE A 105 1.21 -5.79 -18.35
N TYR A 106 1.45 -6.08 -17.07
CA TYR A 106 1.62 -7.44 -16.58
C TYR A 106 0.37 -8.29 -16.93
N ALA A 107 0.56 -9.27 -17.80
CA ALA A 107 -0.51 -10.17 -18.26
C ALA A 107 -0.67 -11.43 -17.38
N GLY A 108 0.14 -11.55 -16.32
CA GLY A 108 0.12 -12.70 -15.42
C GLY A 108 -1.04 -12.70 -14.44
N ARG A 109 -1.11 -13.76 -13.64
CA ARG A 109 -2.09 -13.91 -12.56
C ARG A 109 -1.62 -13.23 -11.29
N GLY A 110 -2.57 -12.70 -10.53
CA GLY A 110 -2.29 -12.08 -9.24
C GLY A 110 -3.53 -11.85 -8.41
N VAL A 111 -3.30 -11.29 -7.23
CA VAL A 111 -4.34 -10.87 -6.31
C VAL A 111 -4.12 -9.41 -5.97
N LEU A 112 -5.16 -8.61 -6.11
CA LEU A 112 -5.24 -7.24 -5.61
C LEU A 112 -6.06 -7.27 -4.32
N ILE A 113 -5.42 -7.04 -3.19
CA ILE A 113 -6.10 -6.83 -1.91
C ILE A 113 -6.20 -5.32 -1.70
N TYR A 114 -7.41 -4.80 -1.53
CA TYR A 114 -7.67 -3.37 -1.37
C TYR A 114 -8.46 -3.07 -0.12
N SER A 115 -8.28 -1.88 0.45
CA SER A 115 -9.02 -1.39 1.61
C SER A 115 -10.50 -1.21 1.28
N GLN A 116 -11.40 -1.80 2.08
CA GLN A 116 -12.86 -1.58 1.95
C GLN A 116 -13.28 -0.16 2.30
N LYS A 117 -12.50 0.59 3.08
CA LYS A 117 -12.71 2.03 3.30
C LYS A 117 -12.42 2.85 2.03
N MET A 118 -11.79 2.23 1.00
CA MET A 118 -11.51 2.83 -0.31
C MET A 118 -10.76 4.18 -0.21
N GLU A 119 -9.75 4.24 0.63
CA GLU A 119 -8.99 5.47 0.85
C GLU A 119 -8.06 5.78 -0.32
N VAL A 120 -7.41 4.77 -0.88
CA VAL A 120 -6.48 4.89 -2.01
C VAL A 120 -7.17 4.55 -3.31
N LEU A 121 -7.64 3.30 -3.47
CA LEU A 121 -8.38 2.87 -4.66
C LEU A 121 -9.89 3.13 -4.48
N LYS A 122 -10.49 3.83 -5.42
CA LYS A 122 -11.92 4.11 -5.46
C LYS A 122 -12.64 3.17 -6.44
N HIS A 123 -13.96 3.18 -6.46
CA HIS A 123 -14.76 2.32 -7.34
C HIS A 123 -14.33 2.39 -8.81
N LEU A 124 -14.03 3.57 -9.34
CA LEU A 124 -13.57 3.73 -10.72
C LEU A 124 -12.20 3.10 -10.96
N ASP A 125 -11.31 3.15 -9.96
CA ASP A 125 -10.00 2.50 -10.03
C ASP A 125 -10.17 0.97 -10.04
N LEU A 126 -11.03 0.41 -9.18
CA LEU A 126 -11.30 -1.03 -9.11
C LEU A 126 -11.99 -1.55 -10.39
N GLN A 127 -12.92 -0.80 -10.96
CA GLN A 127 -13.53 -1.14 -12.25
C GLN A 127 -12.51 -1.14 -13.38
N TRP A 128 -11.61 -0.14 -13.38
CA TRP A 128 -10.53 -0.08 -14.36
C TRP A 128 -9.55 -1.26 -14.16
N TRP A 129 -9.18 -1.60 -12.92
CA TRP A 129 -8.35 -2.75 -12.60
C TRP A 129 -8.95 -4.05 -13.15
N LYS A 130 -10.24 -4.27 -12.95
CA LYS A 130 -10.94 -5.47 -13.45
C LYS A 130 -10.84 -5.61 -14.97
N LYS A 131 -10.90 -4.49 -15.69
CA LYS A 131 -10.81 -4.47 -17.15
C LYS A 131 -9.38 -4.60 -17.67
N SER A 132 -8.44 -3.92 -17.02
CA SER A 132 -7.06 -3.81 -17.49
C SER A 132 -6.18 -4.99 -17.04
N PHE A 133 -6.55 -5.65 -15.95
CA PHE A 133 -5.82 -6.77 -15.37
C PHE A 133 -6.78 -7.94 -15.09
N PRO A 134 -7.31 -8.59 -16.15
CA PRO A 134 -8.32 -9.64 -15.97
C PRO A 134 -7.79 -10.89 -15.26
N GLY A 135 -6.46 -11.09 -15.21
CA GLY A 135 -5.81 -12.16 -14.44
C GLY A 135 -5.70 -11.88 -12.94
N PHE A 136 -6.15 -10.71 -12.46
CA PHE A 136 -6.10 -10.38 -11.05
C PHE A 136 -7.45 -10.62 -10.35
N LYS A 137 -7.44 -11.49 -9.34
CA LYS A 137 -8.55 -11.59 -8.37
C LYS A 137 -8.53 -10.34 -7.48
N GLN A 138 -9.69 -9.71 -7.30
CA GLN A 138 -9.84 -8.55 -6.41
C GLN A 138 -10.47 -8.99 -5.09
N ILE A 139 -9.84 -8.64 -3.97
CA ILE A 139 -10.30 -8.97 -2.63
C ILE A 139 -10.37 -7.69 -1.80
N GLY A 140 -11.56 -7.33 -1.33
CA GLY A 140 -11.74 -6.24 -0.36
C GLY A 140 -11.38 -6.72 1.05
N PHE A 141 -10.40 -6.06 1.68
CA PHE A 141 -9.99 -6.35 3.05
C PHE A 141 -10.64 -5.34 4.01
N PRO A 142 -11.17 -5.77 5.17
CA PRO A 142 -11.70 -4.86 6.18
C PRO A 142 -10.62 -3.91 6.70
N GLY A 143 -10.96 -2.65 6.92
CA GLY A 143 -10.02 -1.65 7.44
C GLY A 143 -9.64 -0.55 6.46
N GLY A 144 -8.71 0.31 6.88
CA GLY A 144 -8.14 1.43 6.13
C GLY A 144 -7.00 1.00 5.21
N HIS A 145 -6.31 2.00 4.62
CA HIS A 145 -5.14 1.73 3.78
C HIS A 145 -4.00 1.02 4.52
N LEU A 146 -3.90 1.26 5.82
CA LEU A 146 -2.87 0.63 6.65
C LEU A 146 -3.30 -0.72 7.24
N PHE A 147 -4.26 -1.40 6.62
CA PHE A 147 -4.72 -2.72 7.06
C PHE A 147 -3.61 -3.75 7.31
N PRO A 148 -2.42 -3.71 6.67
CA PRO A 148 -1.32 -4.60 7.04
C PRO A 148 -0.82 -4.40 8.47
N LEU A 149 -1.01 -3.20 9.03
CA LEU A 149 -0.67 -2.86 10.41
C LEU A 149 -1.90 -2.84 11.34
N GLU A 150 -3.10 -2.63 10.78
CA GLU A 150 -4.36 -2.67 11.54
C GLU A 150 -4.77 -4.10 11.91
N ALA A 151 -4.55 -5.07 10.99
CA ALA A 151 -4.96 -6.46 11.17
C ALA A 151 -3.91 -7.46 10.61
N PRO A 152 -2.67 -7.47 11.14
CA PRO A 152 -1.55 -8.24 10.58
C PRO A 152 -1.81 -9.74 10.56
N GLU A 153 -2.41 -10.31 11.61
CA GLU A 153 -2.71 -11.74 11.69
C GLU A 153 -3.76 -12.17 10.66
N GLN A 154 -4.82 -11.39 10.51
CA GLN A 154 -5.88 -11.69 9.54
C GLN A 154 -5.35 -11.61 8.11
N LEU A 155 -4.53 -10.59 7.82
CA LEU A 155 -3.90 -10.45 6.51
C LEU A 155 -2.89 -11.57 6.26
N GLY A 156 -2.09 -11.95 7.26
CA GLY A 156 -1.15 -13.05 7.19
C GLY A 156 -1.83 -14.38 6.83
N ASN A 157 -2.93 -14.71 7.50
CA ASN A 157 -3.72 -15.90 7.23
C ASN A 157 -4.32 -15.88 5.81
N LEU A 158 -4.84 -14.73 5.37
CA LEU A 158 -5.33 -14.57 4.00
C LEU A 158 -4.22 -14.77 2.96
N ILE A 159 -3.06 -14.16 3.15
CA ILE A 159 -1.92 -14.30 2.24
C ILE A 159 -1.46 -15.76 2.19
N GLN A 160 -1.38 -16.43 3.33
CA GLN A 160 -0.98 -17.84 3.41
C GLN A 160 -1.94 -18.73 2.60
N SER A 161 -3.26 -18.58 2.78
CA SER A 161 -4.25 -19.33 1.99
C SER A 161 -4.13 -19.07 0.50
N LEU A 162 -3.94 -17.80 0.09
CA LEU A 162 -3.76 -17.44 -1.32
C LEU A 162 -2.47 -18.00 -1.94
N LEU A 163 -1.41 -18.15 -1.16
CA LEU A 163 -0.17 -18.76 -1.64
C LEU A 163 -0.34 -20.26 -1.84
N ILE A 164 -1.08 -20.96 -0.97
CA ILE A 164 -1.41 -22.38 -1.12
C ILE A 164 -2.23 -22.58 -2.40
N ASP A 165 -3.33 -21.83 -2.56
CA ASP A 165 -4.19 -21.91 -3.76
C ASP A 165 -3.40 -21.71 -5.05
N LEU A 166 -2.48 -20.71 -5.06
CA LEU A 166 -1.66 -20.41 -6.24
C LEU A 166 -0.62 -21.51 -6.54
N THR A 167 -0.12 -22.21 -5.53
CA THR A 167 0.82 -23.32 -5.71
C THR A 167 0.12 -24.58 -6.21
N GLU A 168 -1.05 -24.89 -5.71
CA GLU A 168 -1.88 -26.03 -6.14
C GLU A 168 -2.34 -25.87 -7.60
N GLU A 169 -2.83 -24.68 -7.98
CA GLU A 169 -3.18 -24.39 -9.39
C GLU A 169 -1.98 -24.51 -10.36
N HIS A 170 -0.76 -24.26 -9.90
CA HIS A 170 0.45 -24.44 -10.70
C HIS A 170 0.81 -25.91 -10.86
N ALA A 171 0.69 -26.70 -9.82
CA ALA A 171 0.95 -28.14 -9.83
C ALA A 171 -0.01 -28.87 -10.78
N GLU A 172 -1.33 -28.60 -10.68
CA GLU A 172 -2.34 -29.20 -11.55
C GLU A 172 -2.15 -28.87 -13.05
N LYS A 173 -1.59 -27.70 -13.37
CA LYS A 173 -1.31 -27.30 -14.76
C LYS A 173 -0.05 -27.89 -15.32
N SER A 174 0.93 -28.21 -14.48
CA SER A 174 2.17 -28.88 -14.90
C SER A 174 1.98 -30.37 -15.09
N GLU A 175 0.94 -30.97 -14.49
CA GLU A 175 0.62 -32.40 -14.63
C GLU A 175 -0.32 -32.74 -15.81
N LYS A 176 -0.94 -31.76 -16.45
CA LYS A 176 -1.71 -32.02 -17.68
C LYS A 176 -0.77 -32.33 -18.83
N PRO A 177 -0.74 -33.58 -19.36
CA PRO A 177 0.13 -33.93 -20.45
C PRO A 177 -0.24 -33.13 -21.70
N MET A 178 0.80 -32.62 -22.36
CA MET A 178 0.74 -31.87 -23.61
C MET A 178 0.57 -32.83 -24.79
N PHE A 179 -0.42 -33.72 -24.75
CA PHE A 179 -0.74 -34.63 -25.87
C PHE A 179 -2.26 -34.84 -25.98
N GLU A 180 -2.89 -33.96 -26.75
CA GLU A 180 -4.00 -34.33 -27.62
C GLU A 180 -3.78 -33.58 -28.93
N VAL A 181 -2.96 -34.22 -29.79
CA VAL A 181 -2.93 -33.95 -31.24
C VAL A 181 -3.57 -35.16 -31.90
N ALA A 182 -4.77 -34.98 -32.34
CA ALA A 182 -5.40 -35.88 -33.32
C ALA A 182 -5.63 -35.06 -34.58
#